data_5707546899109758f2f8b12d93e85654
#
_entry.id   5707546899109758f2f8b12d93e85654
#
_cell.length_a   1.000
_cell.length_b   1.000
_cell.length_c   1.000
_cell.angle_alpha   90.00
_cell.angle_beta   90.00
_cell.angle_gamma   90.00
#
_symmetry.space_group_name_H-M   'P 1'
#
loop_
_entity.id
_entity.type
_entity.pdbx_description
1 polymer ?
#
loop_
_entity_poly.entity_id
_entity_poly.type
_entity_poly.pdbx_seq_one_letter_code
_entity_poly.pdbx_strand_id
1 'polypeptide(L)'
;MSIKNFVKRKIRLLLFHLNLYSQDWEDRSLILQAKILMSSESWLRKEDNFDLTSKEFRVFSQWGDDGIIQYLISQLNIQNKCFIECGVGNYYESNTHFLLV
;
A
#
# COMPACT_ATOMS: atom_id res chain seq x y z
N MET A 1 5.62 7.49 41.22
CA MET A 1 6.11 6.69 40.06
C MET A 1 7.62 6.54 40.21
N SER A 2 8.18 5.33 40.16
CA SER A 2 9.62 5.15 40.25
C SER A 2 10.33 5.69 39.00
N ILE A 3 11.57 6.18 39.17
CA ILE A 3 12.42 6.67 38.07
C ILE A 3 12.56 5.59 36.97
N LYS A 4 12.66 4.31 37.35
CA LYS A 4 12.70 3.17 36.42
C LYS A 4 11.45 3.09 35.54
N ASN A 5 10.28 3.32 36.09
CA ASN A 5 9.02 3.28 35.32
C ASN A 5 8.87 4.49 34.41
N PHE A 6 9.33 5.66 34.82
CA PHE A 6 9.37 6.85 34.00
C PHE A 6 10.29 6.69 32.79
N VAL A 7 11.51 6.17 33.01
CA VAL A 7 12.48 5.92 31.93
C VAL A 7 11.96 4.86 30.96
N LYS A 8 11.41 3.75 31.44
CA LYS A 8 10.80 2.72 30.60
C LYS A 8 9.68 3.26 29.71
N ARG A 9 8.83 4.14 30.28
CA ARG A 9 7.73 4.77 29.53
C ARG A 9 8.27 5.68 28.42
N LYS A 10 9.29 6.49 28.70
CA LYS A 10 9.93 7.35 27.69
C LYS A 10 10.61 6.55 26.58
N ILE A 11 11.32 5.49 26.93
CA ILE A 11 11.94 4.59 25.94
C ILE A 11 10.89 3.93 25.05
N ARG A 12 9.78 3.44 25.61
CA ARG A 12 8.68 2.87 24.80
C ARG A 12 8.08 3.88 23.84
N LEU A 13 7.85 5.11 24.27
CA LEU A 13 7.35 6.18 23.42
C LEU A 13 8.33 6.51 22.27
N LEU A 14 9.63 6.58 22.59
CA LEU A 14 10.65 6.83 21.58
C LEU A 14 10.72 5.71 20.55
N LEU A 15 10.72 4.45 20.99
CA LEU A 15 10.72 3.28 20.11
C LEU A 15 9.45 3.26 19.22
N PHE A 16 8.30 3.60 19.78
CA PHE A 16 7.06 3.70 19.04
C PHE A 16 7.14 4.77 17.94
N HIS A 17 7.66 5.96 18.24
CA HIS A 17 7.83 7.03 17.26
C HIS A 17 8.85 6.66 16.17
N LEU A 18 9.97 6.03 16.54
CA LEU A 18 10.97 5.54 15.59
C LEU A 18 10.40 4.47 14.66
N ASN A 19 9.58 3.56 15.19
CA ASN A 19 8.93 2.53 14.39
C ASN A 19 7.92 3.13 13.40
N LEU A 20 7.10 4.09 13.83
CA LEU A 20 6.19 4.82 12.95
C LEU A 20 6.95 5.57 11.83
N TYR A 21 8.09 6.17 12.16
CA TYR A 21 8.91 6.87 11.19
C TYR A 21 9.54 5.92 10.16
N SER A 22 10.05 4.76 10.59
CA SER A 22 10.60 3.75 9.67
C SER A 22 9.53 3.18 8.75
N GLN A 23 8.33 2.93 9.25
CA GLN A 23 7.20 2.45 8.47
C GLN A 23 6.75 3.46 7.40
N ASP A 24 6.67 4.74 7.75
CA ASP A 24 6.36 5.80 6.78
C ASP A 24 7.39 5.86 5.63
N TRP A 25 8.67 5.65 5.93
CA TRP A 25 9.71 5.55 4.90
C TRP A 25 9.57 4.32 4.01
N GLU A 26 9.27 3.17 4.59
CA GLU A 26 9.02 1.93 3.85
C GLU A 26 7.82 2.10 2.92
N ASP A 27 6.71 2.62 3.42
CA ASP A 27 5.50 2.88 2.64
C ASP A 27 5.79 3.83 1.46
N ARG A 28 6.48 4.94 1.70
CA ARG A 28 6.87 5.89 0.64
C ARG A 28 7.76 5.25 -0.41
N SER A 29 8.72 4.44 0.01
CA SER A 29 9.60 3.72 -0.89
C SER A 29 8.83 2.74 -1.77
N LEU A 30 7.92 1.94 -1.19
CA LEU A 30 7.08 1.00 -1.92
C LEU A 30 6.12 1.71 -2.88
N ILE A 31 5.52 2.82 -2.46
CA ILE A 31 4.65 3.65 -3.33
C ILE A 31 5.44 4.17 -4.54
N LEU A 32 6.66 4.67 -4.34
CA LEU A 32 7.49 5.15 -5.44
C LEU A 32 7.87 4.02 -6.39
N GLN A 33 8.27 2.85 -5.87
CA GLN A 33 8.58 1.67 -6.68
C GLN A 33 7.36 1.22 -7.49
N ALA A 34 6.18 1.18 -6.87
CA ALA A 34 4.93 0.85 -7.55
C ALA A 34 4.62 1.84 -8.68
N LYS A 35 4.75 3.14 -8.43
CA LYS A 35 4.52 4.18 -9.46
C LYS A 35 5.50 4.08 -10.63
N ILE A 36 6.77 3.76 -10.37
CA ILE A 36 7.77 3.50 -11.42
C ILE A 36 7.37 2.27 -12.23
N LEU A 37 7.01 1.16 -11.57
CA LEU A 37 6.55 -0.05 -12.24
C LEU A 37 5.33 0.22 -13.13
N MET A 38 4.31 0.92 -12.60
CA MET A 38 3.09 1.28 -13.32
C MET A 38 3.34 2.16 -14.55
N SER A 39 4.44 2.90 -14.60
CA SER A 39 4.82 3.73 -15.74
C SER A 39 5.56 2.96 -16.83
N SER A 40 5.93 1.71 -16.61
CA SER A 40 6.66 0.89 -17.58
C SER A 40 5.73 0.34 -18.68
N GLU A 41 6.23 0.33 -19.90
CA GLU A 41 5.48 -0.23 -21.05
C GLU A 41 5.12 -1.70 -20.83
N SER A 42 6.00 -2.47 -20.23
CA SER A 42 5.76 -3.89 -19.95
C SER A 42 4.60 -4.11 -19.00
N TRP A 43 4.47 -3.26 -17.97
CA TRP A 43 3.34 -3.34 -17.05
C TRP A 43 2.04 -2.86 -17.67
N LEU A 44 2.07 -1.79 -18.47
CA LEU A 44 0.90 -1.22 -19.14
C LEU A 44 0.38 -2.09 -20.29
N ARG A 45 1.23 -2.97 -20.84
CA ARG A 45 0.86 -3.82 -21.98
C ARG A 45 -0.31 -4.72 -21.63
N LYS A 46 -1.32 -4.72 -22.50
CA LYS A 46 -2.44 -5.64 -22.39
C LYS A 46 -1.95 -7.07 -22.67
N GLU A 47 -2.21 -7.96 -21.75
CA GLU A 47 -1.93 -9.38 -21.92
C GLU A 47 -3.05 -10.03 -22.73
N ASP A 48 -2.68 -10.81 -23.76
CA ASP A 48 -3.64 -11.58 -24.55
C ASP A 48 -4.20 -12.79 -23.79
N ASN A 49 -3.43 -13.30 -22.83
CA ASN A 49 -3.85 -14.31 -21.89
C ASN A 49 -4.29 -13.64 -20.57
N PHE A 50 -5.41 -14.08 -20.02
CA PHE A 50 -6.03 -13.51 -18.82
C PHE A 50 -5.25 -13.83 -17.54
N ASP A 51 -3.93 -13.72 -17.58
CA ASP A 51 -3.07 -13.90 -16.42
C ASP A 51 -2.71 -12.55 -15.79
N LEU A 52 -3.38 -12.22 -14.68
CA LEU A 52 -3.15 -11.00 -13.93
C LEU A 52 -1.97 -11.09 -12.95
N THR A 53 -1.36 -12.28 -12.80
CA THR A 53 -0.25 -12.48 -11.84
C THR A 53 0.97 -11.62 -12.18
N SER A 54 1.22 -11.36 -13.47
CA SER A 54 2.29 -10.47 -13.91
C SER A 54 2.07 -8.99 -13.52
N LYS A 55 0.87 -8.64 -13.10
CA LYS A 55 0.47 -7.28 -12.69
C LYS A 55 0.47 -7.08 -11.17
N GLU A 56 0.63 -8.16 -10.43
CA GLU A 56 0.67 -8.10 -8.97
C GLU A 56 1.80 -7.23 -8.46
N PHE A 57 1.49 -6.35 -7.53
CA PHE A 57 2.43 -5.77 -6.58
C PHE A 57 1.69 -5.46 -5.29
N ARG A 58 2.45 -5.42 -4.20
CA ARG A 58 1.92 -5.19 -2.86
C ARG A 58 2.54 -3.95 -2.24
N VAL A 59 1.69 -3.02 -1.80
CA VAL A 59 2.06 -1.92 -0.91
C VAL A 59 1.22 -2.01 0.38
N PHE A 60 -0.09 -2.04 0.26
CA PHE A 60 -1.03 -2.09 1.38
C PHE A 60 -1.91 -3.33 1.40
N SER A 61 -2.25 -3.88 0.24
CA SER A 61 -3.06 -5.09 0.18
C SER A 61 -2.33 -6.31 0.76
N GLN A 62 -3.09 -7.29 1.20
CA GLN A 62 -2.53 -8.50 1.82
C GLN A 62 -1.72 -9.36 0.85
N TRP A 63 -2.15 -9.39 -0.42
CA TRP A 63 -1.51 -10.17 -1.48
C TRP A 63 -0.96 -9.27 -2.59
N GLY A 64 -1.34 -9.40 -3.79
CA GLY A 64 -0.89 -8.58 -4.92
C GLY A 64 -1.96 -7.67 -5.50
N ASP A 65 -3.07 -7.49 -4.79
CA ASP A 65 -4.27 -6.85 -5.29
C ASP A 65 -4.07 -5.37 -5.64
N ASP A 66 -3.13 -4.67 -4.98
CA ASP A 66 -2.80 -3.29 -5.33
C ASP A 66 -2.45 -3.16 -6.82
N GLY A 67 -1.57 -4.03 -7.32
CA GLY A 67 -1.17 -4.04 -8.72
C GLY A 67 -2.29 -4.41 -9.67
N ILE A 68 -3.05 -5.45 -9.34
CA ILE A 68 -4.17 -5.91 -10.15
C ILE A 68 -5.23 -4.83 -10.29
N ILE A 69 -5.62 -4.18 -9.19
CA ILE A 69 -6.62 -3.11 -9.19
C ILE A 69 -6.15 -1.94 -10.04
N GLN A 70 -4.90 -1.49 -9.89
CA GLN A 70 -4.34 -0.41 -10.69
C GLN A 70 -4.32 -0.76 -12.18
N TYR A 71 -3.92 -1.99 -12.52
CA TYR A 71 -3.94 -2.44 -13.90
C TYR A 71 -5.35 -2.44 -14.49
N LEU A 72 -6.33 -3.00 -13.80
CA LEU A 72 -7.72 -3.02 -14.25
C LEU A 72 -8.27 -1.60 -14.44
N ILE A 73 -8.00 -0.68 -13.53
CA ILE A 73 -8.39 0.73 -13.65
C ILE A 73 -7.74 1.36 -14.89
N SER A 74 -6.48 1.04 -15.19
CA SER A 74 -5.78 1.56 -16.37
C SER A 74 -6.35 1.04 -17.69
N GLN A 75 -6.94 -0.16 -17.68
CA GLN A 75 -7.53 -0.79 -18.87
C GLN A 75 -9.02 -0.44 -19.06
N LEU A 76 -9.70 -0.04 -18.00
CA LEU A 76 -11.12 0.26 -18.00
C LEU A 76 -11.33 1.78 -17.98
N ASN A 77 -12.26 2.26 -18.80
CA ASN A 77 -12.65 3.67 -18.80
C ASN A 77 -13.62 3.98 -17.65
N ILE A 78 -13.10 4.01 -16.44
CA ILE A 78 -13.89 4.28 -15.23
C ILE A 78 -14.07 5.80 -15.08
N GLN A 79 -15.29 6.28 -15.28
CA GLN A 79 -15.63 7.71 -15.16
C GLN A 79 -15.81 8.13 -13.70
N ASN A 80 -16.36 7.24 -12.88
CA ASN A 80 -16.64 7.52 -11.48
C ASN A 80 -15.47 7.04 -10.60
N LYS A 81 -14.80 7.98 -9.92
CA LYS A 81 -13.68 7.70 -9.01
C LYS A 81 -14.18 7.40 -7.59
N CYS A 82 -15.17 6.54 -7.47
CA CYS A 82 -15.74 6.12 -6.20
C CYS A 82 -15.51 4.63 -5.99
N PHE A 83 -15.13 4.25 -4.78
CA PHE A 83 -14.95 2.84 -4.40
C PHE A 83 -15.55 2.57 -3.03
N ILE A 84 -15.89 1.32 -2.77
CA ILE A 84 -16.42 0.83 -1.50
C ILE A 84 -15.69 -0.46 -1.15
N GLU A 85 -15.23 -0.54 0.08
CA GLU A 85 -14.62 -1.74 0.63
C GLU A 85 -15.21 -2.03 2.01
N CYS A 86 -15.50 -3.30 2.31
CA CYS A 86 -16.06 -3.75 3.58
C CYS A 86 -15.00 -4.53 4.37
N GLY A 87 -15.03 -4.44 5.70
CA GLY A 87 -14.17 -5.24 6.57
C GLY A 87 -12.72 -4.76 6.66
N VAL A 88 -12.48 -3.48 6.47
CA VAL A 88 -11.13 -2.88 6.38
C VAL A 88 -10.43 -2.62 7.72
N GLY A 89 -11.09 -2.85 8.86
CA GLY A 89 -10.49 -2.58 10.18
C GLY A 89 -10.01 -1.13 10.33
N ASN A 90 -8.70 -0.95 10.53
CA ASN A 90 -8.07 0.38 10.61
C ASN A 90 -7.70 0.98 9.25
N TYR A 91 -8.06 0.34 8.16
CA TYR A 91 -7.82 0.74 6.78
C TYR A 91 -6.33 0.72 6.33
N TYR A 92 -5.38 0.38 7.18
CA TYR A 92 -3.98 0.32 6.76
C TYR A 92 -3.73 -0.82 5.76
N GLU A 93 -4.12 -2.05 6.13
CA GLU A 93 -4.11 -3.20 5.23
C GLU A 93 -5.48 -3.33 4.56
N SER A 94 -5.58 -2.84 3.35
CA SER A 94 -6.83 -2.91 2.57
C SER A 94 -6.53 -2.87 1.07
N ASN A 95 -7.47 -3.37 0.27
CA ASN A 95 -7.33 -3.42 -1.19
C ASN A 95 -7.49 -2.05 -1.86
N THR A 96 -8.12 -1.11 -1.18
CA THR A 96 -8.40 0.23 -1.74
C THR A 96 -7.48 1.32 -1.22
N HIS A 97 -6.59 1.03 -0.26
CA HIS A 97 -5.71 2.04 0.32
C HIS A 97 -4.78 2.67 -0.74
N PHE A 98 -4.22 1.87 -1.64
CA PHE A 98 -3.35 2.37 -2.71
C PHE A 98 -4.06 3.32 -3.69
N LEU A 99 -5.40 3.30 -3.76
CA LEU A 99 -6.18 4.25 -4.58
C LEU A 99 -6.13 5.69 -4.04
N LEU A 100 -5.70 5.87 -2.78
CA LEU A 100 -5.66 7.18 -2.11
C LEU A 100 -4.27 7.84 -2.17
N VAL A 101 -3.27 7.17 -2.70
CA VAL A 101 -1.88 7.66 -2.76
C VAL A 101 -1.39 7.80 -4.20
#